data_d09f9b6a1ecddc627d3750ff852ea37a
#
_entry.id   d09f9b6a1ecddc627d3750ff852ea37a
#
_cell.length_a   1.000
_cell.length_b   1.000
_cell.length_c   1.000
_cell.angle_alpha   90.00
_cell.angle_beta   90.00
_cell.angle_gamma   90.00
#
_symmetry.space_group_name_H-M   'P 1'
#
loop_
_entity.id
_entity.type
_entity.pdbx_description
1 polymer ?
#
loop_
_entity_poly.entity_id
_entity_poly.type
_entity_poly.pdbx_seq_one_letter_code
_entity_poly.pdbx_strand_id
1 'polypeptide(L)'
;MLDEIYIESLLRKRFRTTSSAFFNGIGDDAAVCRIPSGRIVVSCDSQVENVHFIKKKFKPEEISSRALAIAASDISAMGAKPKFFTNSLFIPKGITKEYINKIFEGFKNAAKKFDITLIGGNLTRSDSLMIDITVIGELNAKKKYKERGKCKNTDFLYVSGNIGDAALGLRILRNKSQSRFNSEEIKLIRKYKQPKPQIKLGLFLGRLDYVTSMIDITDGLALDLSRLIGNSSNKLGATVIWEDIPKGKQIYNLSNKTHAKEYVLNGGDDYELMFTVNKRCHGQFLKLARDKKFKVYKIGEINKTNKMILIEGGKSKVLKPKGFIHKF
;
A
#
# COMPACT_ATOMS: atom_id res chain seq x y z
N MET A 1 14.70 -19.83 8.68
CA MET A 1 15.06 -18.44 9.00
C MET A 1 13.80 -17.81 9.58
N LEU A 2 13.92 -17.08 10.68
CA LEU A 2 12.78 -16.32 11.22
C LEU A 2 12.60 -15.08 10.35
N ASP A 3 11.46 -14.98 9.66
CA ASP A 3 11.08 -13.84 8.83
C ASP A 3 9.57 -13.56 8.94
N GLU A 4 9.13 -12.49 8.34
CA GLU A 4 7.74 -12.04 8.36
C GLU A 4 6.78 -13.10 7.81
N ILE A 5 7.13 -13.76 6.71
CA ILE A 5 6.30 -14.79 6.05
C ILE A 5 6.07 -15.98 6.98
N TYR A 6 7.11 -16.44 7.67
CA TYR A 6 7.00 -17.51 8.66
C TYR A 6 6.08 -17.12 9.81
N ILE A 7 6.24 -15.91 10.37
CA ILE A 7 5.42 -15.43 11.48
C ILE A 7 3.96 -15.26 11.05
N GLU A 8 3.69 -14.67 9.88
CA GLU A 8 2.33 -14.55 9.35
C GLU A 8 1.67 -15.92 9.20
N SER A 9 2.38 -16.89 8.61
CA SER A 9 1.88 -18.28 8.50
C SER A 9 1.54 -18.89 9.86
N LEU A 10 2.38 -18.68 10.86
CA LEU A 10 2.18 -19.15 12.23
C LEU A 10 0.95 -18.50 12.87
N LEU A 11 0.78 -17.18 12.70
CA LEU A 11 -0.37 -16.43 13.21
C LEU A 11 -1.68 -16.91 12.58
N ARG A 12 -1.72 -17.05 11.26
CA ARG A 12 -2.89 -17.61 10.55
C ARG A 12 -3.29 -18.99 11.07
N LYS A 13 -2.30 -19.83 11.39
CA LYS A 13 -2.55 -21.18 11.91
C LYS A 13 -3.10 -21.17 13.35
N ARG A 14 -2.55 -20.30 14.21
CA ARG A 14 -2.86 -20.29 15.66
C ARG A 14 -4.10 -19.48 16.01
N PHE A 15 -4.39 -18.42 15.27
CA PHE A 15 -5.48 -17.47 15.57
C PHE A 15 -6.60 -17.51 14.53
N ARG A 16 -6.99 -18.72 14.12
CA ARG A 16 -8.22 -18.88 13.34
C ARG A 16 -9.41 -18.47 14.19
N THR A 17 -10.09 -17.40 13.77
CA THR A 17 -11.34 -17.03 14.44
C THR A 17 -12.53 -17.66 13.73
N THR A 18 -13.46 -18.21 14.52
CA THR A 18 -14.75 -18.76 14.08
C THR A 18 -15.92 -17.84 14.42
N SER A 19 -15.64 -16.67 15.00
CA SER A 19 -16.67 -15.71 15.39
C SER A 19 -17.46 -15.19 14.19
N SER A 20 -18.78 -15.23 14.25
CA SER A 20 -19.68 -14.65 13.23
C SER A 20 -19.61 -13.14 13.14
N ALA A 21 -19.00 -12.47 14.14
CA ALA A 21 -18.73 -11.04 14.12
C ALA A 21 -17.46 -10.65 13.33
N PHE A 22 -16.73 -11.64 12.79
CA PHE A 22 -15.46 -11.43 12.13
C PHE A 22 -15.53 -11.94 10.69
N PHE A 23 -15.21 -11.11 9.71
CA PHE A 23 -15.34 -11.46 8.29
C PHE A 23 -14.00 -11.70 7.61
N ASN A 24 -12.96 -10.95 8.00
CA ASN A 24 -11.64 -11.03 7.42
C ASN A 24 -10.60 -10.62 8.46
N GLY A 25 -9.37 -11.09 8.34
CA GLY A 25 -8.33 -10.82 9.34
C GLY A 25 -6.92 -11.07 8.83
N ILE A 26 -6.14 -11.81 9.63
CA ILE A 26 -4.72 -12.04 9.35
C ILE A 26 -4.53 -12.55 7.91
N GLY A 27 -3.79 -11.77 7.11
CA GLY A 27 -3.48 -12.09 5.71
C GLY A 27 -4.17 -11.24 4.68
N ASP A 28 -4.91 -10.24 5.10
CA ASP A 28 -5.40 -9.15 4.25
C ASP A 28 -4.89 -7.81 4.78
N ASP A 29 -5.11 -6.71 4.04
CA ASP A 29 -4.64 -5.37 4.42
C ASP A 29 -5.23 -4.89 5.76
N ALA A 30 -6.45 -5.34 6.09
CA ALA A 30 -7.10 -4.99 7.35
C ALA A 30 -8.12 -6.03 7.82
N ALA A 31 -8.39 -6.05 9.13
CA ALA A 31 -9.49 -6.83 9.70
C ALA A 31 -10.85 -6.18 9.41
N VAL A 32 -11.88 -6.99 9.19
CA VAL A 32 -13.26 -6.55 9.02
C VAL A 32 -14.13 -7.19 10.08
N CYS A 33 -14.69 -6.38 10.97
CA CYS A 33 -15.54 -6.82 12.05
C CYS A 33 -16.95 -6.24 11.91
N ARG A 34 -17.95 -6.97 12.41
CA ARG A 34 -19.33 -6.48 12.52
C ARG A 34 -19.50 -5.79 13.87
N ILE A 35 -20.08 -4.59 13.84
CA ILE A 35 -20.62 -3.93 15.02
C ILE A 35 -22.12 -3.70 14.81
N PRO A 36 -22.92 -3.49 15.88
CA PRO A 36 -24.38 -3.39 15.75
C PRO A 36 -24.86 -2.40 14.71
N SER A 37 -24.16 -1.28 14.55
CA SER A 37 -24.50 -0.19 13.62
C SER A 37 -23.87 -0.31 12.23
N GLY A 38 -23.04 -1.36 11.96
CA GLY A 38 -22.35 -1.48 10.69
C GLY A 38 -21.14 -2.43 10.75
N ARG A 39 -20.08 -2.09 9.97
CA ARG A 39 -18.81 -2.81 9.96
C ARG A 39 -17.65 -1.83 10.11
N ILE A 40 -16.70 -2.18 10.92
CA ILE A 40 -15.41 -1.49 11.03
C ILE A 40 -14.33 -2.24 10.29
N VAL A 41 -13.34 -1.51 9.80
CA VAL A 41 -12.10 -2.01 9.21
C VAL A 41 -10.97 -1.46 10.05
N VAL A 42 -10.06 -2.31 10.50
CA VAL A 42 -8.95 -1.92 11.38
C VAL A 42 -7.65 -2.38 10.75
N SER A 43 -6.67 -1.50 10.70
CA SER A 43 -5.28 -1.81 10.33
C SER A 43 -4.32 -1.18 11.31
N CYS A 44 -3.13 -1.76 11.42
CA CYS A 44 -2.05 -1.27 12.25
C CYS A 44 -0.73 -1.31 11.49
N ASP A 45 -0.02 -0.17 11.48
CA ASP A 45 1.25 0.00 10.79
C ASP A 45 2.28 0.69 11.67
N SER A 46 3.51 0.19 11.63
CA SER A 46 4.63 0.75 12.40
C SER A 46 5.66 1.43 11.50
N GLN A 47 6.18 2.56 11.93
CA GLN A 47 7.33 3.22 11.34
C GLN A 47 8.48 3.24 12.33
N VAL A 48 9.58 2.55 11.98
CA VAL A 48 10.75 2.35 12.84
C VAL A 48 11.95 3.06 12.23
N GLU A 49 12.65 3.83 13.05
CA GLU A 49 13.91 4.50 12.66
C GLU A 49 14.94 3.46 12.16
N ASN A 50 15.64 3.78 11.08
CA ASN A 50 16.62 2.95 10.36
C ASN A 50 16.06 1.69 9.68
N VAL A 51 14.78 1.39 9.83
CA VAL A 51 14.07 0.35 9.06
C VAL A 51 13.23 1.01 7.97
N HIS A 52 12.25 1.82 8.36
CA HIS A 52 11.29 2.43 7.46
C HIS A 52 11.63 3.87 7.10
N PHE A 53 12.44 4.57 7.90
CA PHE A 53 12.89 5.92 7.62
C PHE A 53 14.26 6.20 8.22
N ILE A 54 14.98 7.17 7.65
CA ILE A 54 16.29 7.65 8.14
C ILE A 54 16.04 9.00 8.82
N LYS A 55 16.00 9.03 10.16
CA LYS A 55 15.65 10.24 10.95
C LYS A 55 16.39 11.50 10.49
N LYS A 56 17.72 11.43 10.27
CA LYS A 56 18.53 12.56 9.80
C LYS A 56 18.16 13.10 8.41
N LYS A 57 17.41 12.34 7.63
CA LYS A 57 16.98 12.72 6.25
C LYS A 57 15.51 13.11 6.17
N PHE A 58 14.79 13.07 7.28
CA PHE A 58 13.38 13.45 7.38
C PHE A 58 13.20 14.62 8.32
N LYS A 59 12.23 15.47 8.01
CA LYS A 59 11.68 16.40 9.00
C LYS A 59 10.73 15.61 9.92
N PRO A 60 10.61 16.00 11.22
CA PRO A 60 9.74 15.27 12.14
C PRO A 60 8.28 15.17 11.65
N GLU A 61 7.77 16.26 11.08
CA GLU A 61 6.42 16.31 10.50
C GLU A 61 6.23 15.41 9.28
N GLU A 62 7.31 15.10 8.54
CA GLU A 62 7.25 14.16 7.42
C GLU A 62 7.11 12.71 7.93
N ILE A 63 7.77 12.37 9.04
CA ILE A 63 7.73 11.02 9.62
C ILE A 63 6.30 10.69 10.06
N SER A 64 5.68 11.56 10.84
CA SER A 64 4.33 11.35 11.36
C SER A 64 3.25 11.43 10.27
N SER A 65 3.39 12.35 9.31
CA SER A 65 2.48 12.41 8.16
C SER A 65 2.56 11.15 7.30
N ARG A 66 3.77 10.62 7.10
CA ARG A 66 3.99 9.35 6.41
C ARG A 66 3.35 8.19 7.17
N ALA A 67 3.57 8.08 8.48
CA ALA A 67 3.03 7.02 9.30
C ALA A 67 1.49 6.94 9.19
N LEU A 68 0.79 8.08 9.28
CA LEU A 68 -0.68 8.10 9.11
C LEU A 68 -1.10 7.79 7.67
N ALA A 69 -0.33 8.23 6.67
CA ALA A 69 -0.66 8.01 5.27
C ALA A 69 -0.62 6.52 4.89
N ILE A 70 0.39 5.80 5.36
CA ILE A 70 0.54 4.36 5.08
C ILE A 70 -0.58 3.55 5.75
N ALA A 71 -0.81 3.72 7.04
CA ALA A 71 -1.90 3.02 7.73
C ALA A 71 -3.29 3.34 7.13
N ALA A 72 -3.51 4.55 6.59
CA ALA A 72 -4.73 4.90 5.88
C ALA A 72 -4.84 4.24 4.49
N SER A 73 -3.72 3.80 3.91
CA SER A 73 -3.69 3.10 2.61
C SER A 73 -4.36 1.74 2.70
N ASP A 74 -4.11 0.96 3.74
CA ASP A 74 -4.75 -0.33 3.99
C ASP A 74 -6.28 -0.22 4.04
N ILE A 75 -6.77 0.79 4.77
CA ILE A 75 -8.20 1.05 4.86
C ILE A 75 -8.79 1.38 3.47
N SER A 76 -8.01 2.09 2.65
CA SER A 76 -8.39 2.42 1.27
C SER A 76 -8.42 1.18 0.39
N ALA A 77 -7.48 0.25 0.57
CA ALA A 77 -7.40 -1.03 -0.13
C ALA A 77 -8.61 -1.94 0.17
N MET A 78 -9.21 -1.80 1.36
CA MET A 78 -10.45 -2.49 1.73
C MET A 78 -11.73 -1.83 1.18
N GLY A 79 -11.63 -0.68 0.50
CA GLY A 79 -12.76 0.10 0.03
C GLY A 79 -13.53 0.82 1.14
N ALA A 80 -12.92 1.01 2.30
CA ALA A 80 -13.49 1.64 3.48
C ALA A 80 -13.04 3.11 3.62
N LYS A 81 -13.79 3.90 4.41
CA LYS A 81 -13.43 5.27 4.75
C LYS A 81 -12.66 5.29 6.07
N PRO A 82 -11.38 5.67 6.10
CA PRO A 82 -10.68 5.88 7.36
C PRO A 82 -11.37 7.01 8.15
N LYS A 83 -11.54 6.83 9.46
CA LYS A 83 -12.29 7.75 10.33
C LYS A 83 -11.49 8.18 11.55
N PHE A 84 -10.89 7.22 12.23
CA PHE A 84 -10.20 7.44 13.49
C PHE A 84 -8.82 6.78 13.45
N PHE A 85 -7.91 7.28 14.26
CA PHE A 85 -6.66 6.60 14.52
C PHE A 85 -6.20 6.76 15.97
N THR A 86 -5.43 5.79 16.43
CA THR A 86 -4.61 5.88 17.63
C THR A 86 -3.14 5.87 17.24
N ASN A 87 -2.28 6.41 18.11
CA ASN A 87 -0.85 6.50 17.87
C ASN A 87 -0.08 6.06 19.12
N SER A 88 0.76 5.03 19.01
CA SER A 88 1.77 4.74 20.02
C SER A 88 3.09 5.32 19.57
N LEU A 89 3.60 6.29 20.33
CA LEU A 89 4.86 6.99 20.05
C LEU A 89 5.94 6.53 21.02
N PHE A 90 6.98 5.93 20.49
CA PHE A 90 8.15 5.43 21.19
C PHE A 90 9.29 6.43 21.04
N ILE A 91 9.70 7.06 22.16
CA ILE A 91 10.55 8.25 22.14
C ILE A 91 11.94 7.91 22.73
N PRO A 92 13.02 8.02 21.92
CA PRO A 92 14.37 7.83 22.42
C PRO A 92 14.85 9.01 23.28
N LYS A 93 15.80 8.74 24.16
CA LYS A 93 16.47 9.78 24.95
C LYS A 93 17.08 10.86 24.04
N GLY A 94 16.99 12.12 24.47
CA GLY A 94 17.57 13.26 23.74
C GLY A 94 16.67 13.89 22.68
N ILE A 95 15.45 13.39 22.49
CA ILE A 95 14.45 14.08 21.66
C ILE A 95 13.97 15.36 22.38
N THR A 96 13.97 16.48 21.66
CA THR A 96 13.55 17.79 22.20
C THR A 96 12.03 17.97 22.18
N LYS A 97 11.53 18.87 23.01
CA LYS A 97 10.11 19.27 23.00
C LYS A 97 9.69 19.80 21.62
N GLU A 98 10.57 20.57 20.96
CA GLU A 98 10.31 21.10 19.63
C GLU A 98 10.16 19.99 18.60
N TYR A 99 11.01 18.95 18.65
CA TYR A 99 10.90 17.79 17.77
C TYR A 99 9.55 17.08 17.92
N ILE A 100 9.10 16.87 19.15
CA ILE A 100 7.79 16.26 19.44
C ILE A 100 6.65 17.13 18.92
N ASN A 101 6.72 18.46 19.13
CA ASN A 101 5.72 19.38 18.60
C ASN A 101 5.60 19.26 17.08
N LYS A 102 6.72 19.16 16.35
CA LYS A 102 6.72 18.95 14.89
C LYS A 102 6.16 17.58 14.49
N ILE A 103 6.40 16.52 15.25
CA ILE A 103 5.73 15.22 15.05
C ILE A 103 4.21 15.40 15.14
N PHE A 104 3.70 16.07 16.18
CA PHE A 104 2.25 16.29 16.32
C PHE A 104 1.67 17.23 15.26
N GLU A 105 2.44 18.21 14.79
CA GLU A 105 2.03 19.02 13.63
C GLU A 105 1.86 18.18 12.37
N GLY A 106 2.78 17.26 12.11
CA GLY A 106 2.68 16.33 10.99
C GLY A 106 1.41 15.48 11.07
N PHE A 107 1.09 14.92 12.25
CA PHE A 107 -0.18 14.20 12.46
C PHE A 107 -1.39 15.09 12.23
N LYS A 108 -1.43 16.31 12.82
CA LYS A 108 -2.54 17.25 12.65
C LYS A 108 -2.80 17.57 11.18
N ASN A 109 -1.73 17.85 10.42
CA ASN A 109 -1.84 18.20 9.01
C ASN A 109 -2.32 17.01 8.16
N ALA A 110 -1.78 15.82 8.40
CA ALA A 110 -2.20 14.60 7.72
C ALA A 110 -3.65 14.21 8.09
N ALA A 111 -4.01 14.28 9.36
CA ALA A 111 -5.36 14.01 9.86
C ALA A 111 -6.40 14.93 9.20
N LYS A 112 -6.12 16.24 9.14
CA LYS A 112 -6.97 17.21 8.43
C LYS A 112 -7.07 16.89 6.93
N LYS A 113 -5.95 16.57 6.29
CA LYS A 113 -5.90 16.27 4.85
C LYS A 113 -6.68 15.02 4.48
N PHE A 114 -6.67 14.00 5.32
CA PHE A 114 -7.28 12.70 5.08
C PHE A 114 -8.71 12.58 5.69
N ASP A 115 -9.16 13.58 6.45
CA ASP A 115 -10.42 13.57 7.19
C ASP A 115 -10.47 12.42 8.21
N ILE A 116 -9.39 12.29 9.01
CA ILE A 116 -9.23 11.25 10.04
C ILE A 116 -8.97 11.92 11.40
N THR A 117 -9.59 11.44 12.46
CA THR A 117 -9.48 12.02 13.80
C THR A 117 -8.59 11.17 14.71
N LEU A 118 -7.64 11.80 15.39
CA LEU A 118 -6.90 11.16 16.49
C LEU A 118 -7.83 10.99 17.69
N ILE A 119 -7.98 9.77 18.21
CA ILE A 119 -8.89 9.46 19.33
C ILE A 119 -8.16 8.93 20.56
N GLY A 120 -6.85 8.72 20.50
CA GLY A 120 -6.07 8.22 21.63
C GLY A 120 -4.68 7.81 21.20
N GLY A 121 -3.96 7.20 22.12
CA GLY A 121 -2.60 6.70 21.85
C GLY A 121 -1.85 6.38 23.11
N ASN A 122 -0.55 6.10 22.96
CA ASN A 122 0.35 5.82 24.06
C ASN A 122 1.68 6.54 23.86
N LEU A 123 2.35 6.91 24.94
CA LEU A 123 3.69 7.48 24.92
C LEU A 123 4.59 6.60 25.79
N THR A 124 5.72 6.17 25.23
CA THR A 124 6.67 5.37 25.99
C THR A 124 8.11 5.68 25.58
N ARG A 125 9.03 5.40 26.49
CA ARG A 125 10.46 5.51 26.22
C ARG A 125 10.96 4.29 25.44
N SER A 126 11.92 4.50 24.55
CA SER A 126 12.57 3.44 23.74
C SER A 126 14.01 3.84 23.37
N ASP A 127 14.74 2.95 22.70
CA ASP A 127 16.08 3.23 22.22
C ASP A 127 16.09 3.87 20.82
N SER A 128 15.00 3.76 20.07
CA SER A 128 14.83 4.35 18.74
C SER A 128 13.46 5.01 18.59
N LEU A 129 13.36 5.97 17.68
CA LEU A 129 12.08 6.58 17.36
C LEU A 129 11.21 5.59 16.56
N MET A 130 10.06 5.26 17.15
CA MET A 130 9.07 4.42 16.47
C MET A 130 7.69 5.06 16.61
N ILE A 131 6.88 4.88 15.60
CA ILE A 131 5.50 5.33 15.54
C ILE A 131 4.65 4.15 15.10
N ASP A 132 3.68 3.79 15.91
CA ASP A 132 2.72 2.75 15.61
C ASP A 132 1.33 3.37 15.50
N ILE A 133 0.67 3.19 14.36
CA ILE A 133 -0.63 3.79 14.04
C ILE A 133 -1.65 2.69 13.85
N THR A 134 -2.69 2.69 14.67
CA THR A 134 -3.90 1.90 14.39
C THR A 134 -4.95 2.80 13.75
N VAL A 135 -5.37 2.52 12.53
CA VAL A 135 -6.46 3.23 11.84
C VAL A 135 -7.74 2.40 11.88
N ILE A 136 -8.83 3.08 12.21
CA ILE A 136 -10.19 2.53 12.20
C ILE A 136 -10.97 3.19 11.08
N GLY A 137 -11.43 2.36 10.15
CA GLY A 137 -12.27 2.76 9.02
C GLY A 137 -13.72 2.31 9.17
N GLU A 138 -14.58 2.94 8.43
CA GLU A 138 -16.01 2.62 8.35
C GLU A 138 -16.34 2.06 6.98
N LEU A 139 -17.05 0.94 6.96
CA LEU A 139 -17.57 0.32 5.78
C LEU A 139 -19.11 0.29 5.86
N ASN A 140 -19.77 0.78 4.82
CA ASN A 140 -21.23 0.71 4.73
C ASN A 140 -21.72 -0.74 4.85
N ALA A 141 -22.65 -1.00 5.77
CA ALA A 141 -23.18 -2.33 6.06
C ALA A 141 -23.75 -3.06 4.83
N LYS A 142 -24.30 -2.31 3.87
CA LYS A 142 -24.88 -2.85 2.62
C LYS A 142 -23.85 -3.07 1.51
N LYS A 143 -22.57 -2.67 1.69
CA LYS A 143 -21.52 -2.80 0.68
C LYS A 143 -20.59 -3.95 1.01
N LYS A 144 -20.10 -4.62 -0.03
CA LYS A 144 -19.03 -5.62 0.10
C LYS A 144 -17.70 -4.88 0.31
N TYR A 145 -16.87 -5.39 1.20
CA TYR A 145 -15.47 -4.98 1.28
C TYR A 145 -14.65 -5.66 0.16
N LYS A 146 -13.50 -5.10 -0.14
CA LYS A 146 -12.60 -5.69 -1.13
C LYS A 146 -11.59 -6.60 -0.42
N GLU A 147 -11.35 -7.75 -1.02
CA GLU A 147 -10.48 -8.78 -0.47
C GLU A 147 -9.41 -9.16 -1.48
N ARG A 148 -8.28 -9.58 -0.98
CA ARG A 148 -7.29 -10.34 -1.76
C ARG A 148 -7.84 -11.72 -2.10
N GLY A 149 -7.37 -12.34 -3.19
CA GLY A 149 -7.77 -13.70 -3.57
C GLY A 149 -9.17 -13.85 -4.15
N LYS A 150 -9.89 -12.75 -4.40
CA LYS A 150 -11.25 -12.79 -4.99
C LYS A 150 -11.27 -12.47 -6.48
N CYS A 151 -10.12 -12.24 -7.11
CA CYS A 151 -10.01 -12.09 -8.54
C CYS A 151 -10.49 -13.35 -9.28
N LYS A 152 -10.96 -13.17 -10.51
CA LYS A 152 -11.49 -14.23 -11.35
C LYS A 152 -10.68 -14.34 -12.63
N ASN A 153 -10.69 -15.52 -13.23
CA ASN A 153 -10.11 -15.71 -14.56
C ASN A 153 -10.69 -14.71 -15.55
N THR A 154 -9.84 -14.12 -16.38
CA THR A 154 -10.14 -13.06 -17.36
C THR A 154 -10.44 -11.67 -16.78
N ASP A 155 -10.36 -11.47 -15.47
CA ASP A 155 -10.43 -10.12 -14.92
C ASP A 155 -9.24 -9.28 -15.42
N PHE A 156 -9.49 -8.03 -15.77
CA PHE A 156 -8.43 -7.10 -16.12
C PHE A 156 -7.74 -6.56 -14.85
N LEU A 157 -6.42 -6.51 -14.88
CA LEU A 157 -5.58 -6.01 -13.80
C LEU A 157 -5.25 -4.53 -14.01
N TYR A 158 -5.45 -3.72 -12.98
CA TYR A 158 -5.25 -2.28 -12.98
C TYR A 158 -4.35 -1.81 -11.86
N VAL A 159 -3.70 -0.64 -12.07
CA VAL A 159 -3.06 0.17 -11.00
C VAL A 159 -3.51 1.62 -11.08
N SER A 160 -3.41 2.36 -9.97
CA SER A 160 -3.92 3.74 -9.84
C SER A 160 -2.92 4.83 -10.19
N GLY A 161 -1.64 4.54 -10.34
CA GLY A 161 -0.61 5.56 -10.59
C GLY A 161 0.74 4.99 -10.96
N ASN A 162 1.75 5.85 -11.00
CA ASN A 162 3.11 5.44 -11.34
C ASN A 162 3.69 4.50 -10.29
N ILE A 163 4.36 3.47 -10.76
CA ILE A 163 4.99 2.42 -9.95
C ILE A 163 6.51 2.56 -10.01
N GLY A 164 7.16 2.40 -8.84
CA GLY A 164 8.62 2.44 -8.68
C GLY A 164 9.19 3.83 -8.39
N ASP A 165 8.39 4.88 -8.47
CA ASP A 165 8.84 6.25 -8.21
C ASP A 165 9.34 6.42 -6.77
N ALA A 166 8.66 5.79 -5.78
CA ALA A 166 9.05 5.88 -4.37
C ALA A 166 10.35 5.12 -4.09
N ALA A 167 10.51 3.93 -4.64
CA ALA A 167 11.74 3.13 -4.51
C ALA A 167 12.97 3.85 -5.09
N LEU A 168 12.83 4.49 -6.26
CA LEU A 168 13.88 5.32 -6.83
C LEU A 168 14.16 6.54 -5.96
N GLY A 169 13.12 7.18 -5.41
CA GLY A 169 13.25 8.30 -4.48
C GLY A 169 14.02 7.94 -3.21
N LEU A 170 13.75 6.76 -2.62
CA LEU A 170 14.49 6.22 -1.49
C LEU A 170 15.97 6.01 -1.84
N ARG A 171 16.26 5.42 -2.99
CA ARG A 171 17.65 5.21 -3.43
C ARG A 171 18.41 6.52 -3.57
N ILE A 172 17.81 7.52 -4.21
CA ILE A 172 18.41 8.86 -4.35
C ILE A 172 18.66 9.47 -2.96
N LEU A 173 17.67 9.39 -2.07
CA LEU A 173 17.77 9.91 -0.71
C LEU A 173 18.89 9.24 0.09
N ARG A 174 19.13 7.94 -0.11
CA ARG A 174 20.21 7.21 0.57
C ARG A 174 21.60 7.61 0.05
N ASN A 175 21.74 7.79 -1.25
CA ASN A 175 23.04 7.87 -1.92
C ASN A 175 23.57 9.30 -2.11
N LYS A 176 22.75 10.33 -1.93
CA LYS A 176 23.15 11.72 -2.15
C LYS A 176 23.00 12.58 -0.89
N SER A 177 23.84 13.61 -0.79
CA SER A 177 23.67 14.69 0.18
C SER A 177 22.45 15.58 -0.20
N GLN A 178 21.72 16.08 0.80
CA GLN A 178 20.50 16.89 0.59
C GLN A 178 20.72 18.17 -0.23
N SER A 179 21.92 18.74 -0.18
CA SER A 179 22.28 19.95 -0.93
C SER A 179 22.49 19.74 -2.43
N ARG A 180 22.41 18.50 -2.92
CA ARG A 180 22.71 18.12 -4.31
C ARG A 180 21.53 17.56 -5.09
N PHE A 181 20.30 17.66 -4.58
CA PHE A 181 19.13 17.16 -5.29
C PHE A 181 18.64 18.18 -6.33
N ASN A 182 18.39 17.72 -7.55
CA ASN A 182 17.70 18.49 -8.58
C ASN A 182 16.16 18.42 -8.40
N SER A 183 15.42 19.18 -9.19
CA SER A 183 13.96 19.26 -9.08
C SER A 183 13.22 17.94 -9.33
N GLU A 184 13.73 17.09 -10.21
CA GLU A 184 13.14 15.77 -10.52
C GLU A 184 13.38 14.78 -9.37
N GLU A 185 14.60 14.76 -8.84
CA GLU A 185 14.96 13.95 -7.67
C GLU A 185 14.13 14.33 -6.43
N ILE A 186 13.91 15.63 -6.22
CA ILE A 186 13.04 16.11 -5.13
C ILE A 186 11.61 15.57 -5.27
N LYS A 187 11.07 15.52 -6.49
CA LYS A 187 9.73 14.95 -6.74
C LYS A 187 9.65 13.47 -6.37
N LEU A 188 10.67 12.68 -6.74
CA LEU A 188 10.75 11.25 -6.41
C LEU A 188 10.93 11.02 -4.91
N ILE A 189 11.85 11.78 -4.27
CA ILE A 189 12.04 11.74 -2.81
C ILE A 189 10.75 12.10 -2.07
N ARG A 190 9.97 13.06 -2.60
CA ARG A 190 8.66 13.42 -2.05
C ARG A 190 7.65 12.27 -2.16
N LYS A 191 7.67 11.49 -3.24
CA LYS A 191 6.83 10.28 -3.36
C LYS A 191 7.09 9.30 -2.23
N TYR A 192 8.37 9.03 -1.93
CA TYR A 192 8.77 8.18 -0.81
C TYR A 192 8.42 8.78 0.55
N LYS A 193 8.76 10.05 0.80
CA LYS A 193 8.59 10.70 2.11
C LYS A 193 7.14 11.05 2.45
N GLN A 194 6.33 11.32 1.44
CA GLN A 194 4.97 11.81 1.56
C GLN A 194 4.01 11.02 0.67
N PRO A 195 3.83 9.72 0.95
CA PRO A 195 2.90 8.89 0.20
C PRO A 195 1.49 9.47 0.26
N LYS A 196 0.70 9.19 -0.77
CA LYS A 196 -0.67 9.68 -0.89
C LYS A 196 -1.62 8.48 -0.95
N PRO A 197 -2.22 8.07 0.17
CA PRO A 197 -3.18 6.99 0.16
C PRO A 197 -4.34 7.31 -0.78
N GLN A 198 -4.77 6.32 -1.54
CA GLN A 198 -5.78 6.48 -2.59
C GLN A 198 -7.21 6.41 -2.04
N ILE A 199 -7.51 7.15 -0.94
CA ILE A 199 -8.76 7.06 -0.18
C ILE A 199 -10.00 7.28 -1.08
N LYS A 200 -9.99 8.32 -1.90
CA LYS A 200 -11.14 8.62 -2.78
C LYS A 200 -11.37 7.55 -3.83
N LEU A 201 -10.29 7.04 -4.40
CA LEU A 201 -10.35 5.94 -5.38
C LEU A 201 -10.77 4.63 -4.71
N GLY A 202 -10.21 4.30 -3.55
CA GLY A 202 -10.59 3.11 -2.78
C GLY A 202 -12.08 3.09 -2.46
N LEU A 203 -12.62 4.21 -1.97
CA LEU A 203 -14.06 4.36 -1.73
C LEU A 203 -14.91 4.22 -2.99
N PHE A 204 -14.45 4.73 -4.12
CA PHE A 204 -15.10 4.56 -5.41
C PHE A 204 -15.11 3.10 -5.84
N LEU A 205 -13.95 2.45 -5.85
CA LEU A 205 -13.81 1.04 -6.22
C LEU A 205 -14.57 0.11 -5.28
N GLY A 206 -14.61 0.44 -3.98
CA GLY A 206 -15.37 -0.29 -2.96
C GLY A 206 -16.86 -0.39 -3.25
N ARG A 207 -17.42 0.56 -4.00
CA ARG A 207 -18.86 0.61 -4.39
C ARG A 207 -19.21 -0.21 -5.62
N LEU A 208 -18.20 -0.68 -6.37
CA LEU A 208 -18.39 -1.33 -7.66
C LEU A 208 -18.31 -2.85 -7.50
N ASP A 209 -19.42 -3.57 -7.63
CA ASP A 209 -19.48 -5.02 -7.42
C ASP A 209 -18.63 -5.81 -8.43
N TYR A 210 -18.35 -5.21 -9.58
CA TYR A 210 -17.49 -5.80 -10.62
C TYR A 210 -15.99 -5.53 -10.42
N VAL A 211 -15.59 -4.77 -9.43
CA VAL A 211 -14.22 -4.76 -8.88
C VAL A 211 -14.12 -5.96 -7.95
N THR A 212 -13.36 -6.95 -8.32
CA THR A 212 -13.40 -8.28 -7.71
C THR A 212 -12.38 -8.46 -6.59
N SER A 213 -11.19 -7.85 -6.72
CA SER A 213 -10.13 -7.90 -5.72
C SER A 213 -9.36 -6.58 -5.69
N MET A 214 -8.77 -6.22 -4.56
CA MET A 214 -7.99 -4.99 -4.39
C MET A 214 -6.93 -5.16 -3.30
N ILE A 215 -5.81 -4.48 -3.48
CA ILE A 215 -4.67 -4.36 -2.55
C ILE A 215 -3.99 -3.02 -2.81
N ASP A 216 -3.26 -2.47 -1.86
CA ASP A 216 -2.29 -1.41 -2.15
C ASP A 216 -0.90 -1.99 -2.46
N ILE A 217 -0.06 -1.19 -3.10
CA ILE A 217 1.30 -1.58 -3.50
C ILE A 217 2.26 -1.00 -2.47
N THR A 218 2.70 -1.85 -1.54
CA THR A 218 3.56 -1.50 -0.40
C THR A 218 4.94 -2.13 -0.49
N ASP A 219 5.01 -3.40 -0.88
CA ASP A 219 6.24 -4.20 -0.89
C ASP A 219 6.80 -4.43 -2.29
N GLY A 220 6.07 -4.02 -3.31
CA GLY A 220 6.45 -4.09 -4.72
C GLY A 220 5.41 -4.81 -5.57
N LEU A 221 5.26 -4.34 -6.81
CA LEU A 221 4.22 -4.80 -7.72
C LEU A 221 4.16 -6.33 -7.84
N ALA A 222 5.32 -7.00 -7.94
CA ALA A 222 5.37 -8.44 -8.15
C ALA A 222 4.95 -9.22 -6.89
N LEU A 223 5.38 -8.77 -5.71
CA LEU A 223 5.02 -9.42 -4.44
C LEU A 223 3.53 -9.19 -4.13
N ASP A 224 3.07 -7.95 -4.24
CA ASP A 224 1.68 -7.60 -3.94
C ASP A 224 0.71 -8.18 -4.97
N LEU A 225 1.12 -8.36 -6.25
CA LEU A 225 0.34 -9.12 -7.22
C LEU A 225 0.16 -10.57 -6.81
N SER A 226 1.21 -11.20 -6.27
CA SER A 226 1.09 -12.57 -5.77
C SER A 226 0.12 -12.68 -4.60
N ARG A 227 0.09 -11.67 -3.73
CA ARG A 227 -0.87 -11.57 -2.61
C ARG A 227 -2.29 -11.28 -3.11
N LEU A 228 -2.45 -10.40 -4.11
CA LEU A 228 -3.74 -10.07 -4.72
C LEU A 228 -4.40 -11.30 -5.35
N ILE A 229 -3.61 -12.14 -6.04
CA ILE A 229 -4.10 -13.41 -6.60
C ILE A 229 -4.44 -14.38 -5.47
N GLY A 230 -3.63 -14.34 -4.39
CA GLY A 230 -3.77 -15.20 -3.21
C GLY A 230 -3.46 -16.67 -3.50
N ASN A 231 -3.42 -17.47 -2.44
CA ASN A 231 -3.43 -18.91 -2.53
C ASN A 231 -4.87 -19.38 -2.90
N SER A 232 -5.37 -18.90 -4.05
CA SER A 232 -6.70 -19.31 -4.47
C SER A 232 -6.69 -20.81 -4.74
N SER A 233 -7.67 -21.52 -4.22
CA SER A 233 -7.96 -22.91 -4.58
C SER A 233 -8.06 -23.12 -6.11
N ASN A 234 -8.19 -22.03 -6.86
CA ASN A 234 -8.41 -22.01 -8.31
C ASN A 234 -7.12 -21.96 -9.15
N LYS A 235 -5.92 -21.99 -8.54
CA LYS A 235 -4.64 -21.97 -9.26
C LYS A 235 -4.57 -20.85 -10.31
N LEU A 236 -4.94 -19.63 -9.93
CA LEU A 236 -4.89 -18.46 -10.82
C LEU A 236 -3.46 -17.97 -10.98
N GLY A 237 -3.20 -17.33 -12.12
CA GLY A 237 -1.99 -16.59 -12.44
C GLY A 237 -2.36 -15.21 -12.99
N ALA A 238 -1.36 -14.47 -13.45
CA ALA A 238 -1.56 -13.19 -14.10
C ALA A 238 -0.57 -12.98 -15.24
N THR A 239 -1.00 -12.29 -16.26
CA THR A 239 -0.12 -11.74 -17.30
C THR A 239 -0.04 -10.23 -17.10
N VAL A 240 1.19 -9.71 -16.97
CA VAL A 240 1.48 -8.27 -16.84
C VAL A 240 2.25 -7.82 -18.07
N ILE A 241 1.86 -6.69 -18.66
CA ILE A 241 2.53 -6.11 -19.83
C ILE A 241 3.42 -4.97 -19.33
N TRP A 242 4.73 -5.10 -19.55
CA TRP A 242 5.72 -4.14 -19.06
C TRP A 242 5.46 -2.71 -19.57
N GLU A 243 5.10 -2.59 -20.82
CA GLU A 243 4.84 -1.33 -21.50
C GLU A 243 3.64 -0.60 -20.90
N ASP A 244 2.63 -1.33 -20.44
CA ASP A 244 1.38 -0.80 -19.88
C ASP A 244 1.51 -0.35 -18.42
N ILE A 245 2.58 -0.78 -17.69
CA ILE A 245 2.80 -0.32 -16.32
C ILE A 245 3.13 1.18 -16.35
N PRO A 246 2.34 2.06 -15.69
CA PRO A 246 2.64 3.48 -15.64
C PRO A 246 3.92 3.72 -14.84
N LYS A 247 4.87 4.41 -15.45
CA LYS A 247 6.20 4.70 -14.90
C LYS A 247 6.56 6.16 -15.14
N GLY A 248 7.16 6.81 -14.16
CA GLY A 248 7.74 8.13 -14.37
C GLY A 248 8.90 8.09 -15.39
N LYS A 249 9.01 9.10 -16.26
CA LYS A 249 10.14 9.21 -17.21
C LYS A 249 11.49 9.12 -16.49
N GLN A 250 11.55 9.58 -15.26
CA GLN A 250 12.73 9.59 -14.38
C GLN A 250 13.26 8.17 -14.09
N ILE A 251 12.39 7.16 -14.11
CA ILE A 251 12.80 5.75 -13.94
C ILE A 251 13.85 5.36 -15.00
N TYR A 252 13.69 5.82 -16.23
CA TYR A 252 14.65 5.54 -17.32
C TYR A 252 15.83 6.52 -17.35
N ASN A 253 15.59 7.78 -17.00
CA ASN A 253 16.63 8.82 -17.05
C ASN A 253 17.67 8.69 -15.94
N LEU A 254 17.26 8.22 -14.76
CA LEU A 254 18.10 8.14 -13.55
C LEU A 254 18.53 6.72 -13.20
N SER A 255 18.14 5.72 -13.99
CA SER A 255 18.53 4.34 -13.81
C SER A 255 18.75 3.62 -15.16
N ASN A 256 19.57 2.56 -15.16
CA ASN A 256 19.64 1.68 -16.33
C ASN A 256 18.41 0.76 -16.39
N LYS A 257 18.22 0.06 -17.54
CA LYS A 257 17.07 -0.84 -17.75
C LYS A 257 16.88 -1.89 -16.65
N THR A 258 17.97 -2.43 -16.12
CA THR A 258 17.93 -3.47 -15.06
C THR A 258 17.44 -2.89 -13.74
N HIS A 259 17.99 -1.75 -13.33
CA HIS A 259 17.55 -1.05 -12.12
C HIS A 259 16.13 -0.49 -12.26
N ALA A 260 15.74 -0.03 -13.45
CA ALA A 260 14.36 0.41 -13.71
C ALA A 260 13.36 -0.71 -13.40
N LYS A 261 13.65 -1.95 -13.85
CA LYS A 261 12.81 -3.12 -13.54
C LYS A 261 12.79 -3.46 -12.07
N GLU A 262 13.93 -3.36 -11.40
CA GLU A 262 14.01 -3.60 -9.97
C GLU A 262 13.12 -2.64 -9.19
N TYR A 263 13.17 -1.33 -9.51
CA TYR A 263 12.31 -0.35 -8.84
C TYR A 263 10.82 -0.55 -9.13
N VAL A 264 10.46 -0.85 -10.39
CA VAL A 264 9.05 -0.96 -10.81
C VAL A 264 8.42 -2.27 -10.35
N LEU A 265 9.14 -3.39 -10.42
CA LEU A 265 8.57 -4.71 -10.12
C LEU A 265 8.71 -5.10 -8.66
N ASN A 266 9.84 -4.72 -8.02
CA ASN A 266 10.22 -5.20 -6.69
C ASN A 266 10.37 -4.07 -5.66
N GLY A 267 10.35 -2.81 -6.11
CA GLY A 267 10.41 -1.66 -5.21
C GLY A 267 9.07 -1.38 -4.56
N GLY A 268 9.08 -1.08 -3.28
CA GLY A 268 7.89 -0.77 -2.49
C GLY A 268 7.66 0.72 -2.28
N ASP A 269 6.78 1.02 -1.33
CA ASP A 269 6.44 2.37 -0.84
C ASP A 269 5.64 3.26 -1.82
N ASP A 270 5.04 2.70 -2.87
CA ASP A 270 4.25 3.48 -3.83
C ASP A 270 2.86 3.90 -3.28
N TYR A 271 2.22 3.05 -2.46
CA TYR A 271 0.88 3.26 -1.89
C TYR A 271 -0.18 3.61 -2.94
N GLU A 272 -0.01 3.04 -4.13
CA GLU A 272 -1.02 3.04 -5.18
C GLU A 272 -1.90 1.79 -5.02
N LEU A 273 -3.14 1.83 -5.54
CA LEU A 273 -4.03 0.66 -5.51
C LEU A 273 -3.78 -0.23 -6.74
N MET A 274 -3.71 -1.53 -6.51
CA MET A 274 -3.79 -2.57 -7.53
C MET A 274 -5.09 -3.32 -7.36
N PHE A 275 -5.86 -3.50 -8.43
CA PHE A 275 -7.18 -4.08 -8.36
C PHE A 275 -7.59 -4.79 -9.65
N THR A 276 -8.60 -5.64 -9.56
CA THR A 276 -9.12 -6.39 -10.70
C THR A 276 -10.55 -5.99 -11.03
N VAL A 277 -10.85 -5.91 -12.32
CA VAL A 277 -12.16 -5.55 -12.86
C VAL A 277 -12.65 -6.64 -13.78
N ASN A 278 -13.89 -7.07 -13.60
CA ASN A 278 -14.53 -8.03 -14.50
C ASN A 278 -14.47 -7.54 -15.95
N LYS A 279 -13.95 -8.38 -16.84
CA LYS A 279 -13.74 -8.05 -18.26
C LYS A 279 -15.01 -7.52 -18.94
N ARG A 280 -16.18 -8.08 -18.61
CA ARG A 280 -17.47 -7.67 -19.18
C ARG A 280 -17.87 -6.24 -18.81
N CYS A 281 -17.37 -5.73 -17.69
CA CYS A 281 -17.67 -4.38 -17.16
C CYS A 281 -16.59 -3.35 -17.50
N HIS A 282 -15.57 -3.72 -18.30
CA HIS A 282 -14.41 -2.87 -18.61
C HIS A 282 -14.79 -1.49 -19.17
N GLY A 283 -15.64 -1.44 -20.20
CA GLY A 283 -16.05 -0.19 -20.82
C GLY A 283 -16.84 0.72 -19.86
N GLN A 284 -17.75 0.13 -19.08
CA GLN A 284 -18.49 0.83 -18.04
C GLN A 284 -17.55 1.40 -16.96
N PHE A 285 -16.59 0.60 -16.52
CA PHE A 285 -15.59 1.01 -15.53
C PHE A 285 -14.78 2.22 -16.02
N LEU A 286 -14.23 2.16 -17.24
CA LEU A 286 -13.42 3.25 -17.79
C LEU A 286 -14.21 4.55 -17.93
N LYS A 287 -15.48 4.47 -18.37
CA LYS A 287 -16.38 5.64 -18.43
C LYS A 287 -16.55 6.28 -17.06
N LEU A 288 -16.90 5.48 -16.03
CA LEU A 288 -17.10 5.97 -14.66
C LEU A 288 -15.82 6.53 -14.05
N ALA A 289 -14.66 5.88 -14.26
CA ALA A 289 -13.38 6.37 -13.76
C ALA A 289 -13.00 7.71 -14.40
N ARG A 290 -13.24 7.89 -15.71
CA ARG A 290 -13.02 9.15 -16.45
C ARG A 290 -13.93 10.27 -15.91
N ASP A 291 -15.24 10.00 -15.77
CA ASP A 291 -16.21 10.96 -15.27
C ASP A 291 -15.86 11.47 -13.86
N LYS A 292 -15.27 10.59 -13.03
CA LYS A 292 -14.77 10.92 -11.69
C LYS A 292 -13.34 11.45 -11.68
N LYS A 293 -12.71 11.59 -12.85
CA LYS A 293 -11.30 12.05 -13.03
C LYS A 293 -10.26 11.20 -12.29
N PHE A 294 -10.52 9.89 -12.13
CA PHE A 294 -9.54 8.96 -11.61
C PHE A 294 -8.59 8.50 -12.72
N LYS A 295 -7.29 8.52 -12.41
CA LYS A 295 -6.27 7.93 -13.27
C LYS A 295 -6.14 6.47 -12.90
N VAL A 296 -6.40 5.58 -13.86
CA VAL A 296 -6.28 4.13 -13.71
C VAL A 296 -5.69 3.55 -14.99
N TYR A 297 -4.82 2.56 -14.84
CA TYR A 297 -4.06 1.98 -15.95
C TYR A 297 -4.25 0.47 -15.95
N LYS A 298 -4.73 -0.07 -17.07
CA LYS A 298 -4.76 -1.52 -17.27
C LYS A 298 -3.34 -1.99 -17.55
N ILE A 299 -2.83 -2.90 -16.73
CA ILE A 299 -1.47 -3.41 -16.84
C ILE A 299 -1.41 -4.90 -17.21
N GLY A 300 -2.57 -5.57 -17.30
CA GLY A 300 -2.60 -6.99 -17.59
C GLY A 300 -3.96 -7.63 -17.36
N GLU A 301 -3.94 -8.94 -17.14
CA GLU A 301 -5.13 -9.74 -16.86
C GLU A 301 -4.84 -10.96 -16.00
N ILE A 302 -5.86 -11.47 -15.32
CA ILE A 302 -5.83 -12.69 -14.52
C ILE A 302 -6.13 -13.91 -15.42
N ASN A 303 -5.39 -14.99 -15.25
CA ASN A 303 -5.51 -16.20 -16.06
C ASN A 303 -5.45 -17.48 -15.21
N LYS A 304 -5.56 -18.65 -15.84
CA LYS A 304 -5.52 -19.97 -15.19
C LYS A 304 -4.16 -20.69 -15.28
N THR A 305 -3.07 -19.95 -15.53
CA THR A 305 -1.76 -20.59 -15.72
C THR A 305 -1.04 -20.96 -14.44
N ASN A 306 -1.56 -20.56 -13.27
CA ASN A 306 -0.90 -20.69 -11.97
C ASN A 306 0.50 -20.05 -11.91
N LYS A 307 0.78 -19.13 -12.85
CA LYS A 307 2.06 -18.42 -12.95
C LYS A 307 1.82 -16.94 -13.19
N MET A 308 2.65 -16.10 -12.62
CA MET A 308 2.74 -14.71 -13.01
C MET A 308 3.73 -14.61 -14.17
N ILE A 309 3.30 -13.98 -15.27
CA ILE A 309 4.07 -13.81 -16.50
C ILE A 309 4.22 -12.32 -16.77
N LEU A 310 5.44 -11.88 -17.05
CA LEU A 310 5.73 -10.55 -17.56
C LEU A 310 5.98 -10.66 -19.07
N ILE A 311 5.23 -9.88 -19.84
CA ILE A 311 5.46 -9.69 -21.29
C ILE A 311 6.20 -8.37 -21.49
N GLU A 312 7.28 -8.39 -22.26
CA GLU A 312 8.10 -7.23 -22.61
C GLU A 312 8.61 -7.37 -24.04
N GLY A 313 8.31 -6.40 -24.90
CA GLY A 313 8.70 -6.47 -26.32
C GLY A 313 8.25 -7.74 -27.01
N GLY A 314 7.06 -8.26 -26.67
CA GLY A 314 6.51 -9.51 -27.19
C GLY A 314 7.11 -10.80 -26.60
N LYS A 315 8.13 -10.70 -25.75
CA LYS A 315 8.75 -11.86 -25.07
C LYS A 315 8.14 -12.07 -23.69
N SER A 316 7.82 -13.32 -23.38
CA SER A 316 7.26 -13.69 -22.06
C SER A 316 8.34 -14.27 -21.14
N LYS A 317 8.27 -13.95 -19.87
CA LYS A 317 9.09 -14.55 -18.80
C LYS A 317 8.30 -14.69 -17.52
N VAL A 318 8.66 -15.67 -16.70
CA VAL A 318 8.06 -15.84 -15.36
C VAL A 318 8.42 -14.64 -14.50
N LEU A 319 7.42 -13.98 -13.96
CA LEU A 319 7.55 -12.94 -12.95
C LEU A 319 7.57 -13.59 -11.56
N LYS A 320 8.72 -13.58 -10.91
CA LYS A 320 8.84 -14.11 -9.54
C LYS A 320 8.29 -13.11 -8.53
N PRO A 321 7.58 -13.54 -7.47
CA PRO A 321 7.11 -12.66 -6.40
C PRO A 321 8.30 -12.19 -5.55
N LYS A 322 8.92 -11.09 -5.97
CA LYS A 322 9.99 -10.42 -5.24
C LYS A 322 9.50 -9.07 -4.76
N GLY A 323 9.97 -8.64 -3.61
CA GLY A 323 9.62 -7.37 -2.99
C GLY A 323 10.33 -7.22 -1.65
N PHE A 324 9.90 -6.25 -0.85
CA PHE A 324 10.42 -6.07 0.48
C PHE A 324 9.81 -7.12 1.43
N ILE A 325 10.65 -7.80 2.19
CA ILE A 325 10.26 -8.77 3.20
C ILE A 325 11.13 -8.54 4.43
N HIS A 326 10.51 -8.33 5.58
CA HIS A 326 11.23 -8.24 6.85
C HIS A 326 11.96 -9.55 7.16
N LYS A 327 13.20 -9.41 7.58
CA LYS A 327 14.02 -10.51 8.10
C LYS A 327 14.35 -10.21 9.56
N PHE A 328 14.10 -11.16 10.42
CA PHE A 328 14.29 -11.06 11.87
C PHE A 328 15.49 -11.89 12.30
#